data_4199387f6cb6f86f9c981234350405a9
#
_entry.id   4199387f6cb6f86f9c981234350405a9
#
_cell.length_a   1.000
_cell.length_b   1.000
_cell.length_c   1.000
_cell.angle_alpha   90.00
_cell.angle_beta   90.00
_cell.angle_gamma   90.00
#
_symmetry.space_group_name_H-M   'P 1'
#
loop_
_entity.id
_entity.type
_entity.pdbx_description
1 polymer ?
#
loop_
_entity_poly.entity_id
_entity_poly.type
_entity_poly.pdbx_seq_one_letter_code
_entity_poly.pdbx_strand_id
1 'polypeptide(L)'
;MIELTESQKRLRTTVLLLAIGAYLLSFFHRVAPAAIARDLAAAFETSAASLGVLAATYFYVYTVMQIPTGVLADTLGPRKILTLGGLVAGAGSLLFGLAPTFDIAVVGRTLVGLGVSVAFIAMLKLVAVWYEENRFATLTGTAMFIGNIGSVAAGAPLAWAAQAAGWRSVFVVVGILSLAIGAASWFLVQDRPGEKGAPPPKGAKVDRTAWLGGLATVMKNPATWPGFFVNLGIAGSFFAFAGLWAVPYLTQVHGMTRAVASNHISVYFIGFAIGCAVIGRISDRMGRRKPLMVGGALLHALGWWLWIASGPLPLGLTYLICGVMGLVTASLTLSWACAKEVNPPLLSGMATSVVNVGVFLGPAVLQPLVGWAMDRGWDGTMAEGARLYAPSAYATGLLILAGAAAVGAVATLFVRETGCRNIWRDKTIQS
;
A
#
# COMPACT_ATOMS: atom_id res chain seq x y z
N MET A 1 -6.01 34.61 9.64
CA MET A 1 -5.28 33.94 8.55
C MET A 1 -3.99 34.71 8.31
N ILE A 2 -2.84 34.07 8.34
CA ILE A 2 -1.58 34.70 7.93
C ILE A 2 -1.63 34.73 6.40
N GLU A 3 -1.75 35.91 5.79
CA GLU A 3 -1.65 36.04 4.34
C GLU A 3 -0.24 35.60 3.91
N LEU A 4 -0.16 34.50 3.17
CA LEU A 4 1.09 34.00 2.64
C LEU A 4 1.56 34.91 1.51
N THR A 5 2.82 35.32 1.55
CA THR A 5 3.47 36.02 0.44
C THR A 5 3.53 35.12 -0.81
N GLU A 6 3.71 35.69 -2.01
CA GLU A 6 3.82 34.93 -3.25
C GLU A 6 4.99 33.89 -3.21
N SER A 7 6.08 34.26 -2.56
CA SER A 7 7.20 33.34 -2.32
C SER A 7 6.79 32.16 -1.44
N GLN A 8 6.02 32.38 -0.38
CA GLN A 8 5.51 31.34 0.50
C GLN A 8 4.47 30.44 -0.19
N LYS A 9 3.64 30.99 -1.09
CA LYS A 9 2.70 30.21 -1.90
C LYS A 9 3.44 29.25 -2.86
N ARG A 10 4.51 29.75 -3.53
CA ARG A 10 5.36 28.89 -4.38
C ARG A 10 6.03 27.78 -3.55
N LEU A 11 6.61 28.15 -2.42
CA LEU A 11 7.25 27.17 -1.52
C LEU A 11 6.28 26.11 -1.03
N ARG A 12 5.06 26.50 -0.65
CA ARG A 12 3.97 25.59 -0.25
C ARG A 12 3.68 24.53 -1.32
N THR A 13 3.60 24.97 -2.59
CA THR A 13 3.37 24.06 -3.72
C THR A 13 4.55 23.10 -3.91
N THR A 14 5.78 23.60 -3.83
CA THR A 14 7.00 22.78 -3.94
C THR A 14 7.07 21.74 -2.82
N VAL A 15 6.79 22.13 -1.59
CA VAL A 15 6.74 21.22 -0.42
C VAL A 15 5.72 20.10 -0.64
N LEU A 16 4.53 20.45 -1.13
CA LEU A 16 3.49 19.46 -1.41
C LEU A 16 3.89 18.51 -2.56
N LEU A 17 4.46 19.04 -3.63
CA LEU A 17 4.91 18.22 -4.78
C LEU A 17 6.02 17.24 -4.39
N LEU A 18 6.99 17.67 -3.57
CA LEU A 18 8.04 16.77 -3.07
C LEU A 18 7.45 15.64 -2.20
N ALA A 19 6.52 15.97 -1.31
CA ALA A 19 5.87 14.96 -0.47
C ALA A 19 5.03 13.98 -1.29
N ILE A 20 4.28 14.47 -2.28
CA ILE A 20 3.50 13.63 -3.21
C ILE A 20 4.44 12.78 -4.09
N GLY A 21 5.55 13.32 -4.56
CA GLY A 21 6.56 12.58 -5.32
C GLY A 21 7.14 11.41 -4.52
N ALA A 22 7.51 11.64 -3.25
CA ALA A 22 7.95 10.57 -2.35
C ALA A 22 6.87 9.50 -2.14
N TYR A 23 5.61 9.92 -2.01
CA TYR A 23 4.48 9.02 -1.83
C TYR A 23 4.17 8.21 -3.12
N LEU A 24 4.29 8.81 -4.29
CA LEU A 24 4.18 8.14 -5.59
C LEU A 24 5.22 7.02 -5.73
N LEU A 25 6.48 7.30 -5.37
CA LEU A 25 7.54 6.29 -5.38
C LEU A 25 7.26 5.17 -4.38
N SER A 26 6.64 5.45 -3.23
CA SER A 26 6.20 4.40 -2.29
C SER A 26 5.23 3.41 -2.93
N PHE A 27 4.24 3.91 -3.69
CA PHE A 27 3.30 3.05 -4.42
C PHE A 27 3.95 2.30 -5.57
N PHE A 28 4.88 2.93 -6.30
CA PHE A 28 5.66 2.26 -7.34
C PHE A 28 6.41 1.06 -6.76
N HIS A 29 7.21 1.26 -5.72
CA HIS A 29 7.99 0.19 -5.09
C HIS A 29 7.16 -0.95 -4.52
N ARG A 30 5.92 -0.67 -4.10
CA ARG A 30 4.99 -1.66 -3.55
C ARG A 30 4.59 -2.71 -4.57
N VAL A 31 4.42 -2.33 -5.83
CA VAL A 31 3.84 -3.17 -6.89
C VAL A 31 4.89 -3.63 -7.91
N ALA A 32 5.99 -2.92 -8.01
CA ALA A 32 7.04 -3.17 -9.00
C ALA A 32 7.50 -4.64 -9.15
N PRO A 33 7.58 -5.49 -8.09
CA PRO A 33 7.98 -6.87 -8.25
C PRO A 33 7.13 -7.68 -9.22
N ALA A 34 5.83 -7.37 -9.35
CA ALA A 34 4.94 -8.10 -10.25
C ALA A 34 5.38 -8.03 -11.72
N ALA A 35 5.72 -6.83 -12.19
CA ALA A 35 6.10 -6.60 -13.59
C ALA A 35 7.47 -7.19 -13.96
N ILE A 36 8.35 -7.43 -12.97
CA ILE A 36 9.71 -7.95 -13.16
C ILE A 36 9.94 -9.30 -12.46
N ALA A 37 8.86 -9.99 -12.06
CA ALA A 37 8.95 -11.22 -11.26
C ALA A 37 9.82 -12.29 -11.94
N ARG A 38 9.67 -12.48 -13.26
CA ARG A 38 10.46 -13.41 -14.05
C ARG A 38 11.93 -13.01 -14.12
N ASP A 39 12.20 -11.71 -14.31
CA ASP A 39 13.57 -11.18 -14.36
C ASP A 39 14.29 -11.41 -13.03
N LEU A 40 13.59 -11.21 -11.91
CA LEU A 40 14.13 -11.47 -10.57
C LEU A 40 14.38 -12.96 -10.34
N ALA A 41 13.41 -13.82 -10.72
CA ALA A 41 13.55 -15.26 -10.58
C ALA A 41 14.74 -15.78 -11.40
N ALA A 42 14.92 -15.31 -12.63
CA ALA A 42 16.05 -15.69 -13.49
C ALA A 42 17.38 -15.09 -13.00
N ALA A 43 17.40 -13.81 -12.58
CA ALA A 43 18.64 -13.16 -12.16
C ALA A 43 19.23 -13.73 -10.87
N PHE A 44 18.39 -14.30 -9.98
CA PHE A 44 18.82 -14.87 -8.70
C PHE A 44 18.60 -16.37 -8.61
N GLU A 45 18.19 -17.05 -9.69
CA GLU A 45 17.91 -18.49 -9.76
C GLU A 45 17.06 -18.97 -8.57
N THR A 46 16.02 -18.18 -8.23
CA THR A 46 15.31 -18.32 -6.97
C THR A 46 13.95 -19.01 -7.15
N SER A 47 13.44 -19.58 -6.04
CA SER A 47 12.13 -20.23 -5.99
C SER A 47 10.99 -19.19 -5.85
N ALA A 48 9.73 -19.63 -6.07
CA ALA A 48 8.56 -18.80 -5.85
C ALA A 48 8.44 -18.37 -4.38
N ALA A 49 8.76 -19.23 -3.42
CA ALA A 49 8.77 -18.87 -2.00
C ALA A 49 9.77 -17.75 -1.71
N SER A 50 11.01 -17.87 -2.21
CA SER A 50 12.04 -16.83 -2.03
C SER A 50 11.64 -15.53 -2.73
N LEU A 51 11.08 -15.59 -3.93
CA LEU A 51 10.55 -14.42 -4.64
C LEU A 51 9.42 -13.74 -3.84
N GLY A 52 8.54 -14.56 -3.24
CA GLY A 52 7.50 -14.10 -2.33
C GLY A 52 8.06 -13.39 -1.10
N VAL A 53 9.12 -13.92 -0.49
CA VAL A 53 9.83 -13.27 0.64
C VAL A 53 10.45 -11.94 0.20
N LEU A 54 11.13 -11.90 -0.95
CA LEU A 54 11.73 -10.68 -1.48
C LEU A 54 10.69 -9.56 -1.69
N ALA A 55 9.54 -9.89 -2.26
CA ALA A 55 8.45 -8.94 -2.45
C ALA A 55 7.80 -8.54 -1.12
N ALA A 56 7.59 -9.51 -0.21
CA ALA A 56 6.99 -9.31 1.10
C ALA A 56 7.85 -8.46 2.04
N THR A 57 9.17 -8.42 1.86
CA THR A 57 10.11 -7.65 2.70
C THR A 57 9.69 -6.18 2.81
N TYR A 58 9.24 -5.57 1.73
CA TYR A 58 8.66 -4.23 1.73
C TYR A 58 7.49 -4.12 2.72
N PHE A 59 6.58 -5.08 2.69
CA PHE A 59 5.37 -5.09 3.52
C PHE A 59 5.68 -5.38 4.99
N TYR A 60 6.65 -6.25 5.30
CA TYR A 60 7.10 -6.50 6.67
C TYR A 60 7.62 -5.22 7.32
N VAL A 61 8.53 -4.53 6.63
CA VAL A 61 9.10 -3.27 7.14
C VAL A 61 8.02 -2.22 7.29
N TYR A 62 7.15 -2.08 6.30
CA TYR A 62 6.07 -1.10 6.34
C TYR A 62 5.08 -1.39 7.48
N THR A 63 4.77 -2.66 7.75
CA THR A 63 3.93 -3.09 8.88
C THR A 63 4.52 -2.65 10.21
N VAL A 64 5.81 -2.94 10.43
CA VAL A 64 6.52 -2.57 11.67
C VAL A 64 6.60 -1.05 11.82
N MET A 65 6.82 -0.33 10.73
CA MET A 65 6.98 1.12 10.71
C MET A 65 5.67 1.90 10.85
N GLN A 66 4.49 1.28 10.78
CA GLN A 66 3.20 1.97 10.91
C GLN A 66 3.09 2.84 12.16
N ILE A 67 3.60 2.34 13.27
CA ILE A 67 3.57 3.02 14.56
C ILE A 67 4.77 3.98 14.72
N PRO A 68 6.03 3.54 14.49
CA PRO A 68 7.20 4.41 14.62
C PRO A 68 7.15 5.65 13.73
N THR A 69 6.59 5.57 12.52
CA THR A 69 6.53 6.71 11.59
C THR A 69 5.75 7.90 12.14
N GLY A 70 4.66 7.63 12.87
CA GLY A 70 3.90 8.68 13.55
C GLY A 70 4.76 9.43 14.58
N VAL A 71 5.46 8.67 15.43
CA VAL A 71 6.35 9.23 16.46
C VAL A 71 7.52 10.00 15.83
N LEU A 72 8.15 9.43 14.80
CA LEU A 72 9.24 10.11 14.07
C LEU A 72 8.76 11.42 13.44
N ALA A 73 7.57 11.42 12.86
CA ALA A 73 6.99 12.63 12.29
C ALA A 73 6.71 13.70 13.36
N ASP A 74 6.30 13.32 14.57
CA ASP A 74 6.03 14.24 15.68
C ASP A 74 7.32 14.79 16.31
N THR A 75 8.37 13.99 16.35
CA THR A 75 9.61 14.34 17.03
C THR A 75 10.65 15.00 16.13
N LEU A 76 10.85 14.49 14.92
CA LEU A 76 11.87 14.98 13.98
C LEU A 76 11.33 16.03 13.01
N GLY A 77 10.01 16.05 12.79
CA GLY A 77 9.35 16.88 11.80
C GLY A 77 9.36 16.31 10.38
N PRO A 78 8.40 16.74 9.53
CA PRO A 78 8.24 16.21 8.16
C PRO A 78 9.47 16.41 7.27
N ARG A 79 10.19 17.52 7.38
CA ARG A 79 11.41 17.80 6.61
C ARG A 79 12.46 16.71 6.79
N LYS A 80 12.82 16.42 8.04
CA LYS A 80 13.89 15.44 8.34
C LYS A 80 13.48 14.03 7.95
N ILE A 81 12.22 13.64 8.22
CA ILE A 81 11.78 12.29 7.89
C ILE A 81 11.63 12.07 6.38
N LEU A 82 11.20 13.06 5.60
CA LEU A 82 11.20 12.98 4.13
C LEU A 82 12.62 12.92 3.57
N THR A 83 13.55 13.72 4.13
CA THR A 83 14.95 13.67 3.73
C THR A 83 15.55 12.30 3.98
N LEU A 84 15.51 11.83 5.22
CA LEU A 84 16.07 10.53 5.61
C LEU A 84 15.37 9.40 4.86
N GLY A 85 14.04 9.46 4.76
CA GLY A 85 13.26 8.47 4.01
C GLY A 85 13.65 8.40 2.53
N GLY A 86 13.78 9.56 1.87
CA GLY A 86 14.21 9.64 0.47
C GLY A 86 15.64 9.13 0.25
N LEU A 87 16.57 9.48 1.15
CA LEU A 87 17.96 9.00 1.08
C LEU A 87 18.04 7.49 1.31
N VAL A 88 17.36 6.96 2.34
CA VAL A 88 17.35 5.52 2.63
C VAL A 88 16.67 4.72 1.53
N ALA A 89 15.52 5.20 1.02
CA ALA A 89 14.83 4.56 -0.08
C ALA A 89 15.65 4.57 -1.37
N GLY A 90 16.32 5.69 -1.64
CA GLY A 90 17.19 5.84 -2.81
C GLY A 90 18.40 4.92 -2.74
N ALA A 91 19.11 4.89 -1.61
CA ALA A 91 20.23 3.98 -1.39
C ALA A 91 19.77 2.51 -1.50
N GLY A 92 18.61 2.18 -0.91
CA GLY A 92 18.00 0.85 -1.02
C GLY A 92 17.65 0.46 -2.45
N SER A 93 17.10 1.39 -3.25
CA SER A 93 16.76 1.15 -4.65
C SER A 93 18.01 0.98 -5.53
N LEU A 94 19.06 1.75 -5.28
CA LEU A 94 20.36 1.56 -5.94
C LEU A 94 20.95 0.21 -5.59
N LEU A 95 20.96 -0.14 -4.30
CA LEU A 95 21.47 -1.43 -3.84
C LEU A 95 20.68 -2.59 -4.46
N PHE A 96 19.36 -2.48 -4.56
CA PHE A 96 18.52 -3.46 -5.21
C PHE A 96 18.80 -3.59 -6.72
N GLY A 97 18.90 -2.47 -7.42
CA GLY A 97 19.20 -2.46 -8.86
C GLY A 97 20.60 -2.98 -9.21
N LEU A 98 21.56 -2.80 -8.31
CA LEU A 98 22.95 -3.25 -8.48
C LEU A 98 23.25 -4.58 -7.79
N ALA A 99 22.27 -5.23 -7.14
CA ALA A 99 22.46 -6.43 -6.34
C ALA A 99 23.01 -7.59 -7.17
N PRO A 100 24.20 -8.13 -6.81
CA PRO A 100 24.75 -9.33 -7.47
C PRO A 100 24.15 -10.63 -6.90
N THR A 101 23.63 -10.60 -5.67
CA THR A 101 23.07 -11.77 -4.97
C THR A 101 21.67 -11.48 -4.45
N PHE A 102 20.91 -12.54 -4.19
CA PHE A 102 19.57 -12.48 -3.62
C PHE A 102 19.56 -11.76 -2.26
N ASP A 103 20.50 -12.05 -1.37
CA ASP A 103 20.54 -11.44 -0.03
C ASP A 103 20.75 -9.94 -0.09
N ILE A 104 21.62 -9.47 -0.98
CA ILE A 104 21.81 -8.02 -1.21
C ILE A 104 20.55 -7.38 -1.76
N ALA A 105 19.82 -8.07 -2.64
CA ALA A 105 18.54 -7.60 -3.14
C ALA A 105 17.49 -7.49 -2.00
N VAL A 106 17.46 -8.46 -1.07
CA VAL A 106 16.59 -8.42 0.12
C VAL A 106 16.95 -7.21 1.01
N VAL A 107 18.23 -6.97 1.26
CA VAL A 107 18.69 -5.77 2.01
C VAL A 107 18.25 -4.49 1.30
N GLY A 108 18.45 -4.41 -0.03
CA GLY A 108 17.99 -3.27 -0.82
C GLY A 108 16.49 -3.03 -0.68
N ARG A 109 15.66 -4.08 -0.77
CA ARG A 109 14.20 -4.01 -0.59
C ARG A 109 13.80 -3.61 0.84
N THR A 110 14.54 -4.08 1.85
CA THR A 110 14.35 -3.69 3.26
C THR A 110 14.55 -2.18 3.43
N LEU A 111 15.64 -1.65 2.88
CA LEU A 111 15.95 -0.21 2.93
C LEU A 111 14.90 0.61 2.16
N VAL A 112 14.46 0.14 0.99
CA VAL A 112 13.36 0.79 0.25
C VAL A 112 12.12 0.86 1.14
N GLY A 113 11.68 -0.27 1.71
CA GLY A 113 10.50 -0.31 2.59
C GLY A 113 10.62 0.64 3.77
N LEU A 114 11.80 0.71 4.40
CA LEU A 114 12.09 1.61 5.52
C LEU A 114 11.98 3.07 5.09
N GLY A 115 12.64 3.43 3.99
CA GLY A 115 12.69 4.81 3.53
C GLY A 115 11.33 5.35 3.08
N VAL A 116 10.53 4.55 2.35
CA VAL A 116 9.23 5.01 1.86
C VAL A 116 8.10 4.96 2.90
N SER A 117 8.29 4.24 4.01
CA SER A 117 7.26 4.10 5.05
C SER A 117 6.83 5.41 5.68
N VAL A 118 7.69 6.41 5.69
CA VAL A 118 7.45 7.73 6.30
C VAL A 118 6.71 8.70 5.36
N ALA A 119 6.66 8.43 4.05
CA ALA A 119 6.20 9.38 3.05
C ALA A 119 4.75 9.82 3.26
N PHE A 120 3.84 8.90 3.56
CA PHE A 120 2.43 9.19 3.76
C PHE A 120 2.18 10.09 4.97
N ILE A 121 2.76 9.76 6.11
CA ILE A 121 2.58 10.52 7.36
C ILE A 121 3.21 11.91 7.26
N ALA A 122 4.40 12.01 6.65
CA ALA A 122 5.05 13.30 6.39
C ALA A 122 4.18 14.19 5.49
N MET A 123 3.61 13.63 4.42
CA MET A 123 2.70 14.33 3.52
C MET A 123 1.47 14.85 4.27
N LEU A 124 0.81 14.00 5.07
CA LEU A 124 -0.37 14.42 5.85
C LEU A 124 -0.05 15.57 6.81
N LYS A 125 1.12 15.53 7.48
CA LYS A 125 1.55 16.61 8.35
C LYS A 125 1.82 17.90 7.61
N LEU A 126 2.49 17.84 6.46
CA LEU A 126 2.73 19.02 5.64
C LEU A 126 1.42 19.63 5.13
N VAL A 127 0.46 18.80 4.71
CA VAL A 127 -0.87 19.30 4.33
C VAL A 127 -1.55 19.97 5.50
N ALA A 128 -1.52 19.36 6.70
CA ALA A 128 -2.17 19.94 7.89
C ALA A 128 -1.56 21.26 8.36
N VAL A 129 -0.26 21.49 8.12
CA VAL A 129 0.44 22.70 8.57
C VAL A 129 0.41 23.81 7.52
N TRP A 130 0.48 23.46 6.22
CA TRP A 130 0.60 24.44 5.14
C TRP A 130 -0.73 24.86 4.51
N TYR A 131 -1.81 24.12 4.77
CA TYR A 131 -3.12 24.36 4.17
C TYR A 131 -4.21 24.49 5.23
N GLU A 132 -5.29 25.15 4.85
CA GLU A 132 -6.48 25.31 5.70
C GLU A 132 -7.16 23.96 5.95
N GLU A 133 -7.77 23.83 7.12
CA GLU A 133 -8.44 22.60 7.56
C GLU A 133 -9.52 22.13 6.58
N ASN A 134 -10.26 23.06 5.97
CA ASN A 134 -11.29 22.80 4.96
C ASN A 134 -10.74 22.19 3.66
N ARG A 135 -9.43 22.35 3.38
CA ARG A 135 -8.75 21.79 2.20
C ARG A 135 -8.02 20.48 2.50
N PHE A 136 -7.88 20.11 3.76
CA PHE A 136 -7.12 18.93 4.18
C PHE A 136 -7.62 17.66 3.50
N ALA A 137 -8.92 17.38 3.52
CA ALA A 137 -9.51 16.18 2.92
C ALA A 137 -9.31 16.15 1.40
N THR A 138 -9.52 17.28 0.71
CA THR A 138 -9.35 17.38 -0.74
C THR A 138 -7.91 17.14 -1.15
N LEU A 139 -6.94 17.77 -0.47
CA LEU A 139 -5.53 17.63 -0.79
C LEU A 139 -5.01 16.23 -0.46
N THR A 140 -5.44 15.64 0.65
CA THR A 140 -5.11 14.26 1.00
C THR A 140 -5.67 13.28 -0.04
N GLY A 141 -6.93 13.46 -0.45
CA GLY A 141 -7.54 12.65 -1.51
C GLY A 141 -6.80 12.79 -2.85
N THR A 142 -6.44 14.01 -3.25
CA THR A 142 -5.63 14.26 -4.46
C THR A 142 -4.26 13.61 -4.37
N ALA A 143 -3.59 13.71 -3.23
CA ALA A 143 -2.29 13.08 -3.03
C ALA A 143 -2.37 11.55 -3.06
N MET A 144 -3.43 10.97 -2.49
CA MET A 144 -3.69 9.53 -2.59
C MET A 144 -3.95 9.09 -4.04
N PHE A 145 -4.71 9.87 -4.80
CA PHE A 145 -4.95 9.60 -6.21
C PHE A 145 -3.64 9.62 -7.01
N ILE A 146 -2.80 10.67 -6.83
CA ILE A 146 -1.50 10.76 -7.49
C ILE A 146 -0.57 9.63 -7.03
N GLY A 147 -0.59 9.28 -5.75
CA GLY A 147 0.15 8.12 -5.23
C GLY A 147 -0.18 6.83 -5.99
N ASN A 148 -1.48 6.57 -6.26
CA ASN A 148 -1.90 5.41 -7.03
C ASN A 148 -1.40 5.40 -8.48
N ILE A 149 -1.08 6.55 -9.09
CA ILE A 149 -0.39 6.62 -10.40
C ILE A 149 0.96 5.90 -10.31
N GLY A 150 1.64 5.93 -9.16
CA GLY A 150 2.85 5.15 -8.91
C GLY A 150 2.64 3.65 -9.08
N SER A 151 1.51 3.10 -8.61
CA SER A 151 1.16 1.69 -8.83
C SER A 151 0.85 1.38 -10.29
N VAL A 152 0.17 2.29 -10.99
CA VAL A 152 -0.08 2.16 -12.44
C VAL A 152 1.25 2.17 -13.21
N ALA A 153 2.17 3.05 -12.83
CA ALA A 153 3.52 3.14 -13.43
C ALA A 153 4.37 1.88 -13.17
N ALA A 154 4.14 1.19 -12.07
CA ALA A 154 4.77 -0.09 -11.75
C ALA A 154 4.19 -1.29 -12.54
N GLY A 155 3.12 -1.11 -13.29
CA GLY A 155 2.54 -2.10 -14.22
C GLY A 155 3.20 -2.02 -15.60
N ALA A 156 2.41 -1.66 -16.62
CA ALA A 156 2.84 -1.62 -18.01
C ALA A 156 4.05 -0.71 -18.29
N PRO A 157 4.14 0.52 -17.75
CA PRO A 157 5.30 1.37 -17.98
C PRO A 157 6.62 0.74 -17.48
N LEU A 158 6.60 0.12 -16.28
CA LEU A 158 7.76 -0.59 -15.75
C LEU A 158 8.12 -1.79 -16.62
N ALA A 159 7.13 -2.60 -17.03
CA ALA A 159 7.38 -3.77 -17.89
C ALA A 159 8.05 -3.37 -19.20
N TRP A 160 7.58 -2.29 -19.83
CA TRP A 160 8.17 -1.73 -21.04
C TRP A 160 9.60 -1.21 -20.79
N ALA A 161 9.82 -0.42 -19.76
CA ALA A 161 11.13 0.12 -19.42
C ALA A 161 12.14 -0.99 -19.07
N ALA A 162 11.69 -2.04 -18.35
CA ALA A 162 12.51 -3.19 -18.01
C ALA A 162 12.88 -4.02 -19.24
N GLN A 163 11.99 -4.12 -20.23
CA GLN A 163 12.27 -4.78 -21.50
C GLN A 163 13.26 -3.98 -22.35
N ALA A 164 13.16 -2.64 -22.36
CA ALA A 164 13.99 -1.77 -23.18
C ALA A 164 15.41 -1.57 -22.60
N ALA A 165 15.54 -1.41 -21.29
CA ALA A 165 16.79 -1.01 -20.62
C ALA A 165 17.24 -1.98 -19.51
N GLY A 166 16.49 -3.05 -19.28
CA GLY A 166 16.71 -3.97 -18.16
C GLY A 166 16.14 -3.44 -16.85
N TRP A 167 15.62 -4.34 -16.01
CA TRP A 167 15.00 -3.98 -14.74
C TRP A 167 15.98 -3.30 -13.76
N ARG A 168 17.26 -3.66 -13.79
CA ARG A 168 18.32 -3.09 -12.95
C ARG A 168 18.47 -1.60 -13.19
N SER A 169 18.53 -1.17 -14.44
CA SER A 169 18.64 0.25 -14.83
C SER A 169 17.45 1.07 -14.35
N VAL A 170 16.23 0.51 -14.41
CA VAL A 170 15.02 1.19 -13.91
C VAL A 170 15.13 1.47 -12.42
N PHE A 171 15.57 0.49 -11.60
CA PHE A 171 15.71 0.69 -10.16
C PHE A 171 16.87 1.62 -9.79
N VAL A 172 17.92 1.67 -10.60
CA VAL A 172 18.97 2.69 -10.46
C VAL A 172 18.40 4.10 -10.70
N VAL A 173 17.65 4.30 -11.77
CA VAL A 173 17.01 5.61 -12.07
C VAL A 173 16.03 6.00 -10.94
N VAL A 174 15.18 5.07 -10.50
CA VAL A 174 14.24 5.31 -9.39
C VAL A 174 14.98 5.61 -8.08
N GLY A 175 16.13 4.96 -7.86
CA GLY A 175 17.01 5.23 -6.73
C GLY A 175 17.56 6.66 -6.78
N ILE A 176 18.07 7.10 -7.93
CA ILE A 176 18.56 8.47 -8.13
C ILE A 176 17.42 9.48 -7.91
N LEU A 177 16.24 9.23 -8.44
CA LEU A 177 15.06 10.09 -8.21
C LEU A 177 14.68 10.18 -6.73
N SER A 178 14.73 9.07 -6.00
CA SER A 178 14.48 9.04 -4.55
C SER A 178 15.51 9.85 -3.79
N LEU A 179 16.81 9.71 -4.12
CA LEU A 179 17.89 10.52 -3.55
C LEU A 179 17.70 12.01 -3.84
N ALA A 180 17.32 12.36 -5.08
CA ALA A 180 17.06 13.73 -5.47
C ALA A 180 15.89 14.34 -4.69
N ILE A 181 14.78 13.59 -4.49
CA ILE A 181 13.65 14.03 -3.66
C ILE A 181 14.08 14.18 -2.20
N GLY A 182 14.86 13.25 -1.67
CA GLY A 182 15.41 13.34 -0.31
C GLY A 182 16.29 14.58 -0.13
N ALA A 183 17.24 14.82 -1.04
CA ALA A 183 18.11 16.00 -1.03
C ALA A 183 17.31 17.29 -1.20
N ALA A 184 16.39 17.35 -2.19
CA ALA A 184 15.51 18.51 -2.38
C ALA A 184 14.65 18.78 -1.13
N SER A 185 14.20 17.74 -0.45
CA SER A 185 13.43 17.88 0.80
C SER A 185 14.26 18.54 1.90
N TRP A 186 15.56 18.26 1.98
CA TRP A 186 16.45 18.92 2.94
C TRP A 186 16.55 20.42 2.73
N PHE A 187 16.63 20.87 1.48
CA PHE A 187 16.84 22.27 1.16
C PHE A 187 15.54 23.08 1.02
N LEU A 188 14.47 22.43 0.53
CA LEU A 188 13.25 23.13 0.12
C LEU A 188 12.07 22.90 1.06
N VAL A 189 12.00 21.77 1.81
CA VAL A 189 10.90 21.55 2.75
C VAL A 189 11.14 22.35 4.02
N GLN A 190 10.09 23.02 4.49
CA GLN A 190 10.04 23.68 5.79
C GLN A 190 8.90 23.03 6.58
N ASP A 191 9.14 22.74 7.85
CA ASP A 191 8.13 22.14 8.74
C ASP A 191 6.95 23.08 8.98
N ARG A 192 7.20 24.42 8.89
CA ARG A 192 6.16 25.47 9.02
C ARG A 192 6.44 26.63 8.08
N PRO A 193 5.39 27.40 7.70
CA PRO A 193 5.56 28.65 6.96
C PRO A 193 6.44 29.64 7.75
N GLY A 194 7.50 30.16 7.10
CA GLY A 194 8.38 31.18 7.68
C GLY A 194 9.51 30.70 8.59
N GLU A 195 9.58 29.43 8.91
CA GLU A 195 10.59 28.87 9.81
C GLU A 195 11.65 28.03 9.05
N LYS A 196 12.72 28.65 8.56
CA LYS A 196 13.90 27.89 8.13
C LYS A 196 14.61 27.34 9.38
N GLY A 197 14.48 26.03 9.65
CA GLY A 197 15.30 25.32 10.64
C GLY A 197 14.92 25.52 12.11
N ALA A 198 13.75 26.07 12.40
CA ALA A 198 13.24 26.05 13.76
C ALA A 198 13.08 24.63 14.26
N PRO A 199 13.50 24.32 15.50
CA PRO A 199 13.19 23.02 16.08
C PRO A 199 11.68 22.82 16.05
N PRO A 200 11.21 21.57 15.81
CA PRO A 200 9.79 21.29 15.99
C PRO A 200 9.37 21.89 17.33
N PRO A 201 8.14 22.44 17.44
CA PRO A 201 7.68 22.91 18.74
C PRO A 201 8.02 21.80 19.71
N LYS A 202 8.61 22.13 20.85
CA LYS A 202 8.88 21.14 21.89
C LYS A 202 7.59 20.37 22.03
N GLY A 203 7.47 19.30 21.27
CA GLY A 203 6.26 18.51 21.16
C GLY A 203 5.90 18.18 22.59
N ALA A 204 4.67 18.27 22.94
CA ALA A 204 4.19 17.71 24.18
C ALA A 204 4.89 16.35 24.27
N LYS A 205 5.75 16.15 25.28
CA LYS A 205 6.47 14.89 25.47
C LYS A 205 5.42 13.83 25.28
N VAL A 206 5.56 13.00 24.21
CA VAL A 206 4.61 11.92 23.99
C VAL A 206 4.68 11.14 25.28
N ASP A 207 3.67 11.31 26.11
CA ASP A 207 3.59 10.55 27.34
C ASP A 207 3.44 9.09 26.92
N ARG A 208 4.54 8.38 27.03
CA ARG A 208 4.65 6.99 26.58
C ARG A 208 3.62 6.10 27.27
N THR A 209 3.28 6.45 28.50
CA THR A 209 2.25 5.75 29.31
C THR A 209 0.84 6.04 28.77
N ALA A 210 0.53 7.29 28.48
CA ALA A 210 -0.74 7.68 27.88
C ALA A 210 -0.90 7.10 26.47
N TRP A 211 0.18 7.05 25.69
CA TRP A 211 0.18 6.46 24.35
C TRP A 211 -0.08 4.94 24.38
N LEU A 212 0.65 4.20 25.25
CA LEU A 212 0.45 2.75 25.42
C LEU A 212 -0.95 2.45 25.96
N GLY A 213 -1.46 3.28 26.88
CA GLY A 213 -2.82 3.18 27.39
C GLY A 213 -3.88 3.37 26.29
N GLY A 214 -3.67 4.36 25.41
CA GLY A 214 -4.53 4.58 24.24
C GLY A 214 -4.53 3.39 23.27
N LEU A 215 -3.35 2.87 22.95
CA LEU A 215 -3.22 1.67 22.10
C LEU A 215 -3.92 0.46 22.73
N ALA A 216 -3.70 0.24 24.02
CA ALA A 216 -4.38 -0.84 24.74
C ALA A 216 -5.91 -0.68 24.71
N THR A 217 -6.43 0.53 24.83
CA THR A 217 -7.87 0.83 24.73
C THR A 217 -8.44 0.43 23.37
N VAL A 218 -7.76 0.82 22.28
CA VAL A 218 -8.17 0.47 20.92
C VAL A 218 -8.07 -1.04 20.66
N MET A 219 -7.00 -1.70 21.10
CA MET A 219 -6.80 -3.12 20.90
C MET A 219 -7.77 -3.99 21.74
N LYS A 220 -8.15 -3.53 22.93
CA LYS A 220 -9.15 -4.19 23.78
C LYS A 220 -10.59 -4.02 23.28
N ASN A 221 -10.83 -3.08 22.37
CA ASN A 221 -12.15 -2.88 21.79
C ASN A 221 -12.44 -3.94 20.70
N PRO A 222 -13.35 -4.90 20.94
CA PRO A 222 -13.63 -5.95 19.97
C PRO A 222 -14.21 -5.42 18.65
N ALA A 223 -14.83 -4.23 18.66
CA ALA A 223 -15.38 -3.61 17.44
C ALA A 223 -14.31 -3.08 16.47
N THR A 224 -13.04 -3.00 16.89
CA THR A 224 -11.92 -2.61 16.03
C THR A 224 -11.47 -3.75 15.12
N TRP A 225 -11.49 -5.00 15.60
CA TRP A 225 -10.88 -6.15 14.92
C TRP A 225 -11.53 -6.56 13.60
N PRO A 226 -12.85 -6.48 13.41
CA PRO A 226 -13.44 -6.77 12.11
C PRO A 226 -12.82 -5.94 10.97
N GLY A 227 -12.57 -4.64 11.21
CA GLY A 227 -11.89 -3.79 10.22
C GLY A 227 -10.45 -4.24 9.91
N PHE A 228 -9.70 -4.70 10.91
CA PHE A 228 -8.38 -5.29 10.72
C PHE A 228 -8.44 -6.54 9.81
N PHE A 229 -9.35 -7.48 10.07
CA PHE A 229 -9.48 -8.70 9.26
C PHE A 229 -10.02 -8.43 7.86
N VAL A 230 -10.88 -7.42 7.67
CA VAL A 230 -11.28 -6.95 6.35
C VAL A 230 -10.05 -6.52 5.56
N ASN A 231 -9.19 -5.71 6.15
CA ASN A 231 -7.97 -5.24 5.49
C ASN A 231 -6.97 -6.38 5.25
N LEU A 232 -6.77 -7.26 6.22
CA LEU A 232 -5.87 -8.40 6.10
C LEU A 232 -6.30 -9.31 4.95
N GLY A 233 -7.57 -9.60 4.82
CA GLY A 233 -8.09 -10.50 3.78
C GLY A 233 -8.23 -9.82 2.42
N ILE A 234 -8.97 -8.72 2.33
CA ILE A 234 -9.27 -8.05 1.05
C ILE A 234 -8.03 -7.32 0.50
N ALA A 235 -7.39 -6.46 1.29
CA ALA A 235 -6.17 -5.80 0.83
C ALA A 235 -5.01 -6.79 0.70
N GLY A 236 -4.95 -7.80 1.59
CA GLY A 236 -3.94 -8.85 1.54
C GLY A 236 -3.97 -9.60 0.22
N SER A 237 -5.12 -10.14 -0.18
CA SER A 237 -5.29 -10.85 -1.45
C SER A 237 -5.06 -9.93 -2.66
N PHE A 238 -5.58 -8.68 -2.59
CA PHE A 238 -5.39 -7.67 -3.63
C PHE A 238 -3.91 -7.39 -3.89
N PHE A 239 -3.16 -6.97 -2.86
CA PHE A 239 -1.75 -6.59 -3.03
C PHE A 239 -0.83 -7.80 -3.19
N ALA A 240 -1.16 -8.99 -2.66
CA ALA A 240 -0.38 -10.19 -2.91
C ALA A 240 -0.45 -10.60 -4.38
N PHE A 241 -1.62 -10.55 -4.99
CA PHE A 241 -1.80 -10.83 -6.40
C PHE A 241 -1.20 -9.73 -7.27
N ALA A 242 -1.73 -8.51 -7.19
CA ALA A 242 -1.30 -7.41 -8.05
C ALA A 242 0.16 -6.99 -7.84
N GLY A 243 0.70 -7.19 -6.63
CA GLY A 243 2.08 -6.82 -6.29
C GLY A 243 3.14 -7.87 -6.65
N LEU A 244 2.74 -9.11 -6.99
CA LEU A 244 3.70 -10.15 -7.33
C LEU A 244 3.15 -11.19 -8.31
N TRP A 245 2.02 -11.86 -8.00
CA TRP A 245 1.63 -13.10 -8.67
C TRP A 245 0.82 -12.93 -9.95
N ALA A 246 0.21 -11.74 -10.17
CA ALA A 246 -0.69 -11.54 -11.31
C ALA A 246 0.02 -11.67 -12.66
N VAL A 247 1.18 -11.04 -12.85
CA VAL A 247 1.90 -11.10 -14.13
C VAL A 247 2.38 -12.53 -14.42
N PRO A 248 3.07 -13.23 -13.50
CA PRO A 248 3.42 -14.64 -13.68
C PRO A 248 2.21 -15.53 -14.01
N TYR A 249 1.10 -15.38 -13.29
CA TYR A 249 -0.13 -16.14 -13.53
C TYR A 249 -0.69 -15.89 -14.93
N LEU A 250 -0.85 -14.63 -15.32
CA LEU A 250 -1.41 -14.28 -16.63
C LEU A 250 -0.50 -14.70 -17.79
N THR A 251 0.81 -14.69 -17.60
CA THR A 251 1.77 -15.12 -18.64
C THR A 251 1.85 -16.64 -18.74
N GLN A 252 1.95 -17.36 -17.62
CA GLN A 252 2.19 -18.80 -17.63
C GLN A 252 0.91 -19.62 -17.80
N VAL A 253 -0.23 -19.17 -17.23
CA VAL A 253 -1.50 -19.91 -17.30
C VAL A 253 -2.35 -19.47 -18.48
N HIS A 254 -2.41 -18.16 -18.75
CA HIS A 254 -3.24 -17.64 -19.86
C HIS A 254 -2.45 -17.36 -21.13
N GLY A 255 -1.14 -17.62 -21.18
CA GLY A 255 -0.30 -17.42 -22.37
C GLY A 255 -0.19 -15.96 -22.83
N MET A 256 -0.50 -14.99 -21.96
CA MET A 256 -0.43 -13.58 -22.31
C MET A 256 1.00 -13.11 -22.43
N THR A 257 1.24 -12.14 -23.32
CA THR A 257 2.55 -11.46 -23.35
C THR A 257 2.72 -10.64 -22.04
N ARG A 258 3.97 -10.42 -21.63
CA ARG A 258 4.29 -9.63 -20.43
C ARG A 258 3.64 -8.24 -20.47
N ALA A 259 3.60 -7.59 -21.64
CA ALA A 259 2.98 -6.29 -21.81
C ALA A 259 1.48 -6.34 -21.51
N VAL A 260 0.76 -7.32 -22.08
CA VAL A 260 -0.69 -7.52 -21.83
C VAL A 260 -0.97 -7.85 -20.37
N ALA A 261 -0.19 -8.77 -19.76
CA ALA A 261 -0.32 -9.12 -18.36
C ALA A 261 -0.09 -7.90 -17.43
N SER A 262 0.93 -7.08 -17.72
CA SER A 262 1.23 -5.87 -16.96
C SER A 262 0.17 -4.77 -17.12
N ASN A 263 -0.50 -4.69 -18.30
CA ASN A 263 -1.64 -3.80 -18.51
C ASN A 263 -2.81 -4.15 -17.56
N HIS A 264 -3.03 -5.43 -17.26
CA HIS A 264 -4.05 -5.85 -16.29
C HIS A 264 -3.78 -5.27 -14.90
N ILE A 265 -2.50 -5.21 -14.48
CA ILE A 265 -2.13 -4.57 -13.22
C ILE A 265 -2.47 -3.08 -13.23
N SER A 266 -2.16 -2.38 -14.32
CA SER A 266 -2.53 -0.96 -14.46
C SER A 266 -4.05 -0.76 -14.37
N VAL A 267 -4.85 -1.58 -15.06
CA VAL A 267 -6.32 -1.55 -15.01
C VAL A 267 -6.84 -1.85 -13.60
N TYR A 268 -6.23 -2.82 -12.89
CA TYR A 268 -6.57 -3.17 -11.52
C TYR A 268 -6.40 -1.97 -10.56
N PHE A 269 -5.28 -1.24 -10.67
CA PHE A 269 -5.02 -0.06 -9.84
C PHE A 269 -5.81 1.18 -10.28
N ILE A 270 -6.13 1.34 -11.56
CA ILE A 270 -7.05 2.38 -12.04
C ILE A 270 -8.44 2.15 -11.43
N GLY A 271 -8.94 0.91 -11.49
CA GLY A 271 -10.19 0.55 -10.82
C GLY A 271 -10.18 0.88 -9.33
N PHE A 272 -9.11 0.52 -8.63
CA PHE A 272 -8.94 0.82 -7.21
C PHE A 272 -8.92 2.34 -6.93
N ALA A 273 -8.21 3.12 -7.73
CA ALA A 273 -8.16 4.58 -7.59
C ALA A 273 -9.53 5.23 -7.79
N ILE A 274 -10.29 4.79 -8.82
CA ILE A 274 -11.68 5.24 -9.06
C ILE A 274 -12.57 4.85 -7.87
N GLY A 275 -12.47 3.61 -7.41
CA GLY A 275 -13.20 3.12 -6.24
C GLY A 275 -12.95 3.98 -5.00
N CYS A 276 -11.69 4.28 -4.68
CA CYS A 276 -11.31 5.14 -3.56
C CYS A 276 -11.90 6.55 -3.65
N ALA A 277 -11.99 7.11 -4.86
CA ALA A 277 -12.56 8.43 -5.08
C ALA A 277 -14.09 8.48 -4.88
N VAL A 278 -14.78 7.36 -5.08
CA VAL A 278 -16.25 7.31 -5.17
C VAL A 278 -16.87 6.68 -3.92
N ILE A 279 -16.27 5.62 -3.36
CA ILE A 279 -16.89 4.79 -2.32
C ILE A 279 -17.26 5.57 -1.04
N GLY A 280 -16.41 6.50 -0.62
CA GLY A 280 -16.67 7.35 0.53
C GLY A 280 -17.91 8.22 0.33
N ARG A 281 -18.01 8.88 -0.84
CA ARG A 281 -19.17 9.74 -1.17
C ARG A 281 -20.48 8.94 -1.24
N ILE A 282 -20.44 7.73 -1.80
CA ILE A 282 -21.62 6.85 -1.85
C ILE A 282 -22.02 6.47 -0.43
N SER A 283 -21.06 6.05 0.39
CA SER A 283 -21.30 5.67 1.79
C SER A 283 -21.90 6.82 2.61
N ASP A 284 -21.35 8.04 2.48
CA ASP A 284 -21.84 9.22 3.19
C ASP A 284 -23.25 9.61 2.75
N ARG A 285 -23.56 9.53 1.44
CA ARG A 285 -24.93 9.78 0.92
C ARG A 285 -25.93 8.72 1.37
N MET A 286 -25.52 7.47 1.46
CA MET A 286 -26.37 6.38 1.97
C MET A 286 -26.55 6.45 3.50
N GLY A 287 -25.66 7.15 4.21
CA GLY A 287 -25.62 7.16 5.68
C GLY A 287 -25.26 5.79 6.27
N ARG A 288 -24.64 4.90 5.51
CA ARG A 288 -24.35 3.51 5.91
C ARG A 288 -23.00 3.05 5.37
N ARG A 289 -22.21 2.36 6.21
CA ARG A 289 -20.88 1.83 5.87
C ARG A 289 -20.94 0.35 5.45
N LYS A 290 -21.58 -0.46 6.29
CA LYS A 290 -21.56 -1.92 6.19
C LYS A 290 -22.09 -2.49 4.87
N PRO A 291 -23.21 -2.03 4.28
CA PRO A 291 -23.72 -2.60 3.02
C PRO A 291 -22.71 -2.51 1.87
N LEU A 292 -21.98 -1.39 1.76
CA LEU A 292 -20.97 -1.22 0.73
C LEU A 292 -19.73 -2.08 0.98
N MET A 293 -19.35 -2.29 2.25
CA MET A 293 -18.25 -3.20 2.60
C MET A 293 -18.61 -4.64 2.27
N VAL A 294 -19.80 -5.09 2.63
CA VAL A 294 -20.30 -6.44 2.32
C VAL A 294 -20.40 -6.65 0.80
N GLY A 295 -21.06 -5.74 0.08
CA GLY A 295 -21.22 -5.83 -1.36
C GLY A 295 -19.87 -5.84 -2.09
N GLY A 296 -18.95 -4.95 -1.70
CA GLY A 296 -17.60 -4.90 -2.28
C GLY A 296 -16.81 -6.17 -2.01
N ALA A 297 -16.89 -6.71 -0.79
CA ALA A 297 -16.20 -7.95 -0.43
C ALA A 297 -16.76 -9.18 -1.17
N LEU A 298 -18.08 -9.27 -1.34
CA LEU A 298 -18.71 -10.34 -2.12
C LEU A 298 -18.32 -10.29 -3.60
N LEU A 299 -18.32 -9.10 -4.21
CA LEU A 299 -17.88 -8.93 -5.59
C LEU A 299 -16.38 -9.24 -5.77
N HIS A 300 -15.55 -8.88 -4.77
CA HIS A 300 -14.13 -9.26 -4.76
C HIS A 300 -13.96 -10.78 -4.67
N ALA A 301 -14.72 -11.45 -3.80
CA ALA A 301 -14.71 -12.91 -3.69
C ALA A 301 -15.21 -13.61 -4.98
N LEU A 302 -16.25 -13.04 -5.64
CA LEU A 302 -16.71 -13.50 -6.94
C LEU A 302 -15.61 -13.41 -8.00
N GLY A 303 -14.83 -12.31 -8.00
CA GLY A 303 -13.68 -12.17 -8.89
C GLY A 303 -12.65 -13.28 -8.70
N TRP A 304 -12.35 -13.68 -7.46
CA TRP A 304 -11.48 -14.83 -7.18
C TRP A 304 -12.05 -16.14 -7.68
N TRP A 305 -13.34 -16.35 -7.46
CA TRP A 305 -14.00 -17.54 -7.97
C TRP A 305 -13.95 -17.62 -9.50
N LEU A 306 -14.15 -16.51 -10.20
CA LEU A 306 -14.04 -16.46 -11.66
C LEU A 306 -12.61 -16.81 -12.13
N TRP A 307 -11.56 -16.32 -11.47
CA TRP A 307 -10.17 -16.67 -11.80
C TRP A 307 -9.85 -18.15 -11.57
N ILE A 308 -10.45 -18.79 -10.56
CA ILE A 308 -10.16 -20.18 -10.18
C ILE A 308 -11.00 -21.16 -11.01
N ALA A 309 -12.30 -20.87 -11.20
CA ALA A 309 -13.24 -21.79 -11.80
C ALA A 309 -13.27 -21.71 -13.34
N SER A 310 -12.76 -20.63 -13.92
CA SER A 310 -12.79 -20.42 -15.36
C SER A 310 -11.50 -20.93 -16.00
N GLY A 311 -11.64 -21.62 -17.12
CA GLY A 311 -10.53 -21.90 -18.02
C GLY A 311 -10.03 -20.63 -18.73
N PRO A 312 -9.40 -20.71 -19.90
CA PRO A 312 -8.96 -19.54 -20.65
C PRO A 312 -10.12 -18.58 -20.93
N LEU A 313 -10.04 -17.36 -20.40
CA LEU A 313 -11.05 -16.33 -20.55
C LEU A 313 -10.72 -15.39 -21.72
N PRO A 314 -11.73 -14.84 -22.42
CA PRO A 314 -11.52 -13.78 -23.41
C PRO A 314 -10.81 -12.58 -22.79
N LEU A 315 -9.91 -11.95 -23.55
CA LEU A 315 -9.08 -10.82 -23.06
C LEU A 315 -9.92 -9.67 -22.49
N GLY A 316 -11.03 -9.31 -23.13
CA GLY A 316 -11.92 -8.25 -22.63
C GLY A 316 -12.52 -8.57 -21.26
N LEU A 317 -12.84 -9.85 -21.02
CA LEU A 317 -13.40 -10.29 -19.74
C LEU A 317 -12.33 -10.29 -18.63
N THR A 318 -11.09 -10.67 -18.93
CA THR A 318 -10.00 -10.61 -17.96
C THR A 318 -9.69 -9.18 -17.52
N TYR A 319 -9.74 -8.21 -18.44
CA TYR A 319 -9.65 -6.78 -18.11
C TYR A 319 -10.82 -6.30 -17.25
N LEU A 320 -12.05 -6.73 -17.58
CA LEU A 320 -13.25 -6.38 -16.82
C LEU A 320 -13.17 -6.91 -15.39
N ILE A 321 -12.76 -8.18 -15.21
CA ILE A 321 -12.58 -8.79 -13.88
C ILE A 321 -11.54 -7.98 -13.07
N CYS A 322 -10.39 -7.67 -13.65
CA CYS A 322 -9.37 -6.87 -12.99
C CYS A 322 -9.88 -5.48 -12.62
N GLY A 323 -10.53 -4.77 -13.52
CA GLY A 323 -11.07 -3.43 -13.28
C GLY A 323 -12.12 -3.43 -12.16
N VAL A 324 -13.07 -4.38 -12.21
CA VAL A 324 -14.13 -4.52 -11.19
C VAL A 324 -13.52 -4.93 -9.85
N MET A 325 -12.63 -5.93 -9.80
CA MET A 325 -11.96 -6.32 -8.56
C MET A 325 -11.20 -5.15 -7.94
N GLY A 326 -10.48 -4.36 -8.75
CA GLY A 326 -9.82 -3.15 -8.29
C GLY A 326 -10.81 -2.17 -7.67
N LEU A 327 -11.88 -1.83 -8.39
CA LEU A 327 -12.90 -0.86 -7.98
C LEU A 327 -13.57 -1.26 -6.66
N VAL A 328 -14.01 -2.51 -6.53
CA VAL A 328 -14.73 -2.97 -5.34
C VAL A 328 -13.83 -3.17 -4.13
N THR A 329 -12.54 -3.45 -4.34
CA THR A 329 -11.54 -3.52 -3.27
C THR A 329 -11.48 -2.21 -2.48
N ALA A 330 -11.74 -1.07 -3.11
CA ALA A 330 -11.74 0.23 -2.43
C ALA A 330 -12.73 0.32 -1.25
N SER A 331 -13.74 -0.58 -1.19
CA SER A 331 -14.65 -0.67 -0.05
C SER A 331 -13.96 -0.95 1.29
N LEU A 332 -12.75 -1.54 1.26
CA LEU A 332 -11.92 -1.71 2.45
C LEU A 332 -11.62 -0.39 3.17
N THR A 333 -11.58 0.74 2.43
CA THR A 333 -11.27 2.05 3.01
C THR A 333 -12.33 2.51 4.02
N LEU A 334 -13.55 2.01 3.92
CA LEU A 334 -14.62 2.27 4.88
C LEU A 334 -14.32 1.63 6.24
N SER A 335 -13.45 0.61 6.32
CA SER A 335 -13.01 0.02 7.59
C SER A 335 -12.25 1.03 8.46
N TRP A 336 -11.52 1.97 7.85
CA TRP A 336 -10.82 3.03 8.57
C TRP A 336 -11.82 4.03 9.18
N ALA A 337 -12.88 4.35 8.45
CA ALA A 337 -13.96 5.18 8.98
C ALA A 337 -14.67 4.48 10.16
N CYS A 338 -15.05 3.22 9.98
CA CYS A 338 -15.65 2.43 11.05
C CYS A 338 -14.74 2.36 12.29
N ALA A 339 -13.43 2.15 12.10
CA ALA A 339 -12.47 2.12 13.21
C ALA A 339 -12.48 3.41 14.04
N LYS A 340 -12.56 4.58 13.39
CA LYS A 340 -12.70 5.88 14.07
C LYS A 340 -14.04 6.02 14.79
N GLU A 341 -15.10 5.52 14.17
CA GLU A 341 -16.48 5.69 14.61
C GLU A 341 -16.83 4.78 15.80
N VAL A 342 -16.08 3.67 16.01
CA VAL A 342 -16.27 2.73 17.13
C VAL A 342 -15.27 2.91 18.27
N ASN A 343 -14.37 3.88 18.18
CA ASN A 343 -13.35 4.14 19.20
C ASN A 343 -13.44 5.60 19.71
N PRO A 344 -12.79 5.91 20.86
CA PRO A 344 -12.74 7.28 21.36
C PRO A 344 -12.26 8.25 20.29
N PRO A 345 -12.92 9.43 20.10
CA PRO A 345 -12.54 10.41 19.09
C PRO A 345 -11.07 10.86 19.18
N LEU A 346 -10.52 10.98 20.38
CA LEU A 346 -9.13 11.33 20.63
C LEU A 346 -8.14 10.26 20.17
N LEU A 347 -8.58 8.99 20.03
CA LEU A 347 -7.78 7.85 19.60
C LEU A 347 -8.04 7.45 18.13
N SER A 348 -8.73 8.28 17.36
CA SER A 348 -9.14 7.98 15.98
C SER A 348 -7.96 7.63 15.05
N GLY A 349 -6.82 8.33 15.19
CA GLY A 349 -5.60 8.03 14.43
C GLY A 349 -5.04 6.66 14.80
N MET A 350 -5.00 6.34 16.09
CA MET A 350 -4.51 5.06 16.60
C MET A 350 -5.42 3.90 16.16
N ALA A 351 -6.74 4.08 16.21
CA ALA A 351 -7.70 3.09 15.73
C ALA A 351 -7.53 2.80 14.24
N THR A 352 -7.36 3.85 13.43
CA THR A 352 -7.07 3.71 12.00
C THR A 352 -5.75 2.98 11.77
N SER A 353 -4.70 3.29 12.53
CA SER A 353 -3.38 2.64 12.40
C SER A 353 -3.45 1.14 12.71
N VAL A 354 -4.15 0.74 13.79
CA VAL A 354 -4.34 -0.68 14.12
C VAL A 354 -5.01 -1.44 12.99
N VAL A 355 -6.10 -0.90 12.45
CA VAL A 355 -6.81 -1.52 11.33
C VAL A 355 -5.96 -1.52 10.05
N ASN A 356 -5.16 -0.46 9.82
CA ASN A 356 -4.29 -0.35 8.66
C ASN A 356 -3.11 -1.34 8.68
N VAL A 357 -2.70 -1.84 9.83
CA VAL A 357 -1.71 -2.93 9.93
C VAL A 357 -2.14 -4.12 9.06
N GLY A 358 -3.44 -4.44 9.01
CA GLY A 358 -3.98 -5.52 8.17
C GLY A 358 -3.67 -5.35 6.67
N VAL A 359 -3.66 -4.09 6.16
CA VAL A 359 -3.36 -3.79 4.74
C VAL A 359 -1.95 -4.24 4.35
N PHE A 360 -0.99 -4.15 5.27
CA PHE A 360 0.41 -4.49 5.00
C PHE A 360 0.76 -5.90 5.46
N LEU A 361 0.21 -6.34 6.58
CA LEU A 361 0.43 -7.70 7.09
C LEU A 361 -0.16 -8.76 6.16
N GLY A 362 -1.31 -8.48 5.52
CA GLY A 362 -1.93 -9.40 4.58
C GLY A 362 -0.98 -9.82 3.45
N PRO A 363 -0.52 -8.92 2.58
CA PRO A 363 0.42 -9.29 1.52
C PRO A 363 1.78 -9.75 2.05
N ALA A 364 2.24 -9.27 3.22
CA ALA A 364 3.46 -9.74 3.86
C ALA A 364 3.43 -11.25 4.14
N VAL A 365 2.27 -11.78 4.53
CA VAL A 365 2.08 -13.21 4.78
C VAL A 365 1.72 -13.96 3.49
N LEU A 366 0.82 -13.40 2.68
CA LEU A 366 0.25 -14.11 1.54
C LEU A 366 1.23 -14.27 0.37
N GLN A 367 2.12 -13.30 0.10
CA GLN A 367 3.08 -13.43 -1.00
C GLN A 367 4.01 -14.63 -0.84
N PRO A 368 4.72 -14.82 0.29
CA PRO A 368 5.56 -15.99 0.47
C PRO A 368 4.75 -17.29 0.64
N LEU A 369 3.55 -17.23 1.24
CA LEU A 369 2.70 -18.41 1.41
C LEU A 369 2.22 -18.98 0.07
N VAL A 370 1.81 -18.12 -0.87
CA VAL A 370 1.47 -18.51 -2.25
C VAL A 370 2.69 -19.12 -2.93
N GLY A 371 3.87 -18.47 -2.84
CA GLY A 371 5.09 -18.98 -3.43
C GLY A 371 5.49 -20.36 -2.88
N TRP A 372 5.40 -20.52 -1.56
CA TRP A 372 5.68 -21.82 -0.92
C TRP A 372 4.69 -22.91 -1.38
N ALA A 373 3.42 -22.60 -1.53
CA ALA A 373 2.44 -23.53 -2.04
C ALA A 373 2.71 -23.93 -3.50
N MET A 374 3.15 -22.97 -4.33
CA MET A 374 3.54 -23.21 -5.72
C MET A 374 4.79 -24.08 -5.82
N ASP A 375 5.81 -23.84 -4.97
CA ASP A 375 7.05 -24.63 -4.96
C ASP A 375 6.79 -26.11 -4.62
N ARG A 376 5.76 -26.43 -3.83
CA ARG A 376 5.36 -27.81 -3.55
C ARG A 376 4.79 -28.55 -4.76
N GLY A 377 4.21 -27.82 -5.71
CA GLY A 377 3.67 -28.36 -6.96
C GLY A 377 4.63 -28.22 -8.15
N TRP A 378 5.89 -27.83 -7.92
CA TRP A 378 6.84 -27.67 -9.00
C TRP A 378 7.39 -29.01 -9.46
N ASP A 379 7.35 -29.25 -10.77
CA ASP A 379 7.74 -30.51 -11.43
C ASP A 379 9.19 -30.54 -11.92
N GLY A 380 9.99 -29.51 -11.62
CA GLY A 380 11.36 -29.35 -12.06
C GLY A 380 11.53 -28.60 -13.38
N THR A 381 10.46 -28.18 -14.04
CA THR A 381 10.51 -27.47 -15.33
C THR A 381 11.12 -26.08 -15.18
N MET A 382 12.10 -25.76 -16.04
CA MET A 382 12.80 -24.49 -16.11
C MET A 382 12.67 -23.87 -17.51
N ALA A 383 12.58 -22.55 -17.61
CA ALA A 383 12.70 -21.82 -18.87
C ALA A 383 13.41 -20.49 -18.66
N GLU A 384 14.43 -20.22 -19.47
CA GLU A 384 15.21 -18.97 -19.45
C GLU A 384 15.73 -18.61 -18.05
N GLY A 385 16.22 -19.61 -17.29
CA GLY A 385 16.78 -19.42 -15.95
C GLY A 385 15.74 -19.24 -14.83
N ALA A 386 14.43 -19.30 -15.12
CA ALA A 386 13.37 -19.21 -14.13
C ALA A 386 12.56 -20.52 -14.05
N ARG A 387 12.00 -20.83 -12.87
CA ARG A 387 11.07 -21.94 -12.69
C ARG A 387 9.76 -21.66 -13.43
N LEU A 388 9.26 -22.66 -14.15
CA LEU A 388 7.90 -22.68 -14.67
C LEU A 388 7.02 -23.49 -13.73
N TYR A 389 5.83 -22.98 -13.47
CA TYR A 389 4.85 -23.63 -12.62
C TYR A 389 3.63 -24.06 -13.44
N ALA A 390 3.19 -25.29 -13.21
CA ALA A 390 1.98 -25.79 -13.82
C ALA A 390 0.73 -24.98 -13.42
N PRO A 391 -0.33 -24.93 -14.23
CA PRO A 391 -1.59 -24.25 -13.88
C PRO A 391 -2.17 -24.71 -12.53
N SER A 392 -1.99 -25.98 -12.15
CA SER A 392 -2.42 -26.53 -10.86
C SER A 392 -1.70 -25.89 -9.66
N ALA A 393 -0.41 -25.56 -9.79
CA ALA A 393 0.34 -24.87 -8.75
C ALA A 393 -0.19 -23.44 -8.55
N TYR A 394 -0.49 -22.73 -9.64
CA TYR A 394 -1.15 -21.43 -9.57
C TYR A 394 -2.56 -21.51 -8.98
N ALA A 395 -3.35 -22.53 -9.33
CA ALA A 395 -4.67 -22.73 -8.75
C ALA A 395 -4.61 -22.87 -7.22
N THR A 396 -3.63 -23.61 -6.70
CA THR A 396 -3.38 -23.70 -5.25
C THR A 396 -3.05 -22.36 -4.64
N GLY A 397 -2.18 -21.57 -5.30
CA GLY A 397 -1.86 -20.19 -4.85
C GLY A 397 -3.09 -19.27 -4.83
N LEU A 398 -3.91 -19.32 -5.89
CA LEU A 398 -5.14 -18.51 -5.98
C LEU A 398 -6.18 -18.94 -4.94
N LEU A 399 -6.28 -20.23 -4.59
CA LEU A 399 -7.14 -20.70 -3.49
C LEU A 399 -6.75 -20.10 -2.15
N ILE A 400 -5.45 -19.94 -1.87
CA ILE A 400 -4.98 -19.26 -0.66
C ILE A 400 -5.44 -17.79 -0.65
N LEU A 401 -5.31 -17.09 -1.78
CA LEU A 401 -5.76 -15.69 -1.90
C LEU A 401 -7.28 -15.57 -1.77
N ALA A 402 -8.02 -16.49 -2.37
CA ALA A 402 -9.48 -16.56 -2.26
C ALA A 402 -9.92 -16.85 -0.82
N GLY A 403 -9.22 -17.75 -0.14
CA GLY A 403 -9.45 -18.04 1.29
C GLY A 403 -9.22 -16.81 2.18
N ALA A 404 -8.15 -16.07 1.94
CA ALA A 404 -7.89 -14.81 2.63
C ALA A 404 -8.99 -13.77 2.34
N ALA A 405 -9.40 -13.62 1.07
CA ALA A 405 -10.51 -12.75 0.69
C ALA A 405 -11.82 -13.15 1.36
N ALA A 406 -12.10 -14.45 1.48
CA ALA A 406 -13.27 -14.98 2.19
C ALA A 406 -13.24 -14.61 3.69
N VAL A 407 -12.07 -14.71 4.34
CA VAL A 407 -11.89 -14.24 5.74
C VAL A 407 -12.24 -12.75 5.83
N GLY A 408 -11.73 -11.92 4.91
CA GLY A 408 -12.06 -10.51 4.85
C GLY A 408 -13.56 -10.27 4.62
N ALA A 409 -14.19 -11.02 3.72
CA ALA A 409 -15.62 -10.92 3.45
C ALA A 409 -16.48 -11.30 4.68
N VAL A 410 -16.16 -12.40 5.33
CA VAL A 410 -16.82 -12.82 6.59
C VAL A 410 -16.63 -11.74 7.66
N ALA A 411 -15.44 -11.16 7.78
CA ALA A 411 -15.19 -10.10 8.76
C ALA A 411 -16.08 -8.86 8.54
N THR A 412 -16.51 -8.56 7.30
CA THR A 412 -17.44 -7.45 7.04
C THR A 412 -18.80 -7.65 7.73
N LEU A 413 -19.22 -8.89 7.96
CA LEU A 413 -20.48 -9.21 8.62
C LEU A 413 -20.46 -8.81 10.11
N PHE A 414 -19.28 -8.81 10.73
CA PHE A 414 -19.06 -8.43 12.13
C PHE A 414 -18.75 -6.94 12.31
N VAL A 415 -18.54 -6.18 11.23
CA VAL A 415 -18.41 -4.73 11.32
C VAL A 415 -19.71 -4.15 11.87
N ARG A 416 -19.59 -3.27 12.87
CA ARG A 416 -20.74 -2.54 13.40
C ARG A 416 -21.15 -1.44 12.40
N GLU A 417 -22.46 -1.39 12.10
CA GLU A 417 -22.98 -0.25 11.35
C GLU A 417 -22.99 0.99 12.25
N THR A 418 -22.36 2.05 11.79
CA THR A 418 -22.15 3.28 12.58
C THR A 418 -23.08 4.40 12.16
N GLY A 419 -23.73 4.28 10.99
CA GLY A 419 -24.55 5.36 10.43
C GLY A 419 -23.71 6.62 10.13
N CYS A 420 -22.43 6.45 9.81
CA CYS A 420 -21.47 7.53 9.54
C CYS A 420 -21.27 8.49 10.74
N ARG A 421 -21.42 7.99 11.96
CA ARG A 421 -21.28 8.77 13.21
C ARG A 421 -20.39 8.04 14.20
N ASN A 422 -19.71 8.77 15.08
CA ASN A 422 -19.02 8.14 16.18
C ASN A 422 -20.06 7.61 17.21
N ILE A 423 -19.99 6.30 17.44
CA ILE A 423 -20.90 5.56 18.34
C ILE A 423 -20.20 5.10 19.62
N TRP A 424 -18.98 5.56 19.87
CA TRP A 424 -18.27 5.25 21.10
C TRP A 424 -19.02 5.83 22.28
N ARG A 425 -19.29 4.98 23.27
CA ARG A 425 -19.87 5.41 24.56
C ARG A 425 -18.87 5.11 25.65
N ASP A 426 -18.46 6.13 26.36
CA ASP A 426 -17.61 5.97 27.52
C ASP A 426 -18.39 5.28 28.62
N LYS A 427 -17.95 4.06 28.99
CA LYS A 427 -18.62 3.29 30.06
C LYS A 427 -18.41 3.91 31.44
N THR A 428 -17.47 4.84 31.59
CA THR A 428 -17.16 5.51 32.86
C THR A 428 -18.12 6.66 33.21
N ILE A 429 -19.00 7.09 32.29
CA ILE A 429 -19.99 8.15 32.53
C ILE A 429 -21.37 7.57 32.94
N GLN A 430 -21.50 6.25 32.98
CA GLN A 430 -22.77 5.56 33.34
C GLN A 430 -22.73 4.83 34.70
N SER A 431 -21.66 5.06 35.49
CA SER A 431 -21.57 4.53 36.87
C SER A 431 -21.81 5.62 37.91
#